data_994935fbf1992200c7cc8c9ea2a4bfac
#
_entry.id   994935fbf1992200c7cc8c9ea2a4bfac
#
_cell.length_a   1.000
_cell.length_b   1.000
_cell.length_c   1.000
_cell.angle_alpha   90.00
_cell.angle_beta   90.00
_cell.angle_gamma   90.00
#
_symmetry.space_group_name_H-M   'P 1'
#
loop_
_entity.id
_entity.type
_entity.pdbx_description
1 polymer ?
#
loop_
_entity_poly.entity_id
_entity_poly.type
_entity_poly.pdbx_seq_one_letter_code
_entity_poly.pdbx_strand_id
1 'polypeptide(L)'
;MSLKILVTGGGGYIGSILVPDLLKAGYHVTVLDNFVYKQSSLNHLCINPNLDIIKSDIRIEETINDYIKKVDIIIPLAALVGAPLCSINPVGARTINYDAIISMLKATSKEQLILMPTTNSAYGTGDENNFCDENSPLKPISQYASEKVEIEEQLMSRGNAVSFRLATVFGMSPRMRLDLLVNDFVNRAIHDKFIVLFESHFKRNYIHVR
;
A
#
# COMPACT_ATOMS: atom_id res chain seq x y z
N MET A 1 26.47 -2.82 -8.50
CA MET A 1 25.95 -2.21 -7.24
C MET A 1 24.55 -2.75 -7.02
N SER A 2 24.17 -3.03 -5.76
CA SER A 2 22.80 -3.42 -5.44
C SER A 2 21.86 -2.22 -5.58
N LEU A 3 20.65 -2.42 -6.14
CA LEU A 3 19.64 -1.38 -6.20
C LEU A 3 19.18 -0.97 -4.81
N LYS A 4 18.91 0.31 -4.64
CA LYS A 4 18.42 0.92 -3.40
C LYS A 4 16.94 1.20 -3.52
N ILE A 5 16.17 0.75 -2.54
CA ILE A 5 14.70 0.80 -2.56
C ILE A 5 14.20 1.57 -1.33
N LEU A 6 13.38 2.58 -1.57
CA LEU A 6 12.63 3.25 -0.51
C LEU A 6 11.23 2.63 -0.40
N VAL A 7 10.89 2.14 0.78
CA VAL A 7 9.55 1.62 1.09
C VAL A 7 8.92 2.50 2.15
N THR A 8 7.94 3.33 1.79
CA THR A 8 7.17 4.06 2.79
C THR A 8 6.06 3.18 3.36
N GLY A 9 5.80 3.27 4.67
CA GLY A 9 4.86 2.35 5.32
C GLY A 9 5.34 0.90 5.41
N GLY A 10 6.67 0.69 5.39
CA GLY A 10 7.28 -0.65 5.37
C GLY A 10 7.02 -1.47 6.63
N GLY A 11 6.70 -0.83 7.76
CA GLY A 11 6.28 -1.51 9.00
C GLY A 11 4.81 -1.95 8.98
N GLY A 12 4.05 -1.65 7.92
CA GLY A 12 2.64 -1.99 7.74
C GLY A 12 2.38 -3.44 7.34
N TYR A 13 1.12 -3.75 7.00
CA TYR A 13 0.65 -5.10 6.67
C TYR A 13 1.39 -5.71 5.46
N ILE A 14 1.42 -5.01 4.33
CA ILE A 14 2.12 -5.47 3.13
C ILE A 14 3.64 -5.31 3.31
N GLY A 15 4.08 -4.16 3.82
CA GLY A 15 5.49 -3.84 3.94
C GLY A 15 6.28 -4.81 4.81
N SER A 16 5.68 -5.30 5.91
CA SER A 16 6.36 -6.26 6.79
C SER A 16 6.55 -7.67 6.21
N ILE A 17 5.92 -7.96 5.07
CA ILE A 17 6.19 -9.14 4.24
C ILE A 17 7.18 -8.79 3.12
N LEU A 18 6.98 -7.65 2.45
CA LEU A 18 7.79 -7.26 1.30
C LEU A 18 9.24 -6.92 1.67
N VAL A 19 9.45 -6.19 2.78
CA VAL A 19 10.81 -5.76 3.20
C VAL A 19 11.76 -6.94 3.41
N PRO A 20 11.40 -8.00 4.15
CA PRO A 20 12.24 -9.19 4.27
C PRO A 20 12.58 -9.83 2.92
N ASP A 21 11.62 -9.91 2.00
CA ASP A 21 11.83 -10.53 0.69
C ASP A 21 12.76 -9.70 -0.19
N LEU A 22 12.66 -8.36 -0.15
CA LEU A 22 13.60 -7.45 -0.82
C LEU A 22 15.03 -7.60 -0.28
N LEU A 23 15.19 -7.65 1.05
CA LEU A 23 16.49 -7.85 1.69
C LEU A 23 17.09 -9.22 1.31
N LYS A 24 16.27 -10.28 1.30
CA LYS A 24 16.68 -11.63 0.88
C LYS A 24 17.10 -11.66 -0.59
N ALA A 25 16.48 -10.85 -1.44
CA ALA A 25 16.87 -10.69 -2.84
C ALA A 25 18.16 -9.86 -3.03
N GLY A 26 18.77 -9.34 -1.95
CA GLY A 26 20.02 -8.62 -1.97
C GLY A 26 19.92 -7.12 -2.22
N TYR A 27 18.73 -6.54 -2.15
CA TYR A 27 18.54 -5.10 -2.27
C TYR A 27 18.93 -4.35 -0.97
N HIS A 28 19.30 -3.09 -1.11
CA HIS A 28 19.41 -2.17 0.03
C HIS A 28 18.05 -1.49 0.23
N VAL A 29 17.45 -1.64 1.40
CA VAL A 29 16.08 -1.17 1.66
C VAL A 29 16.10 -0.10 2.74
N THR A 30 15.56 1.07 2.40
CA THR A 30 15.24 2.11 3.37
C THR A 30 13.74 2.10 3.63
N VAL A 31 13.34 1.84 4.87
CA VAL A 31 11.95 1.92 5.32
C VAL A 31 11.71 3.29 5.95
N LEU A 32 10.68 4.00 5.50
CA LEU A 32 10.18 5.21 6.16
C LEU A 32 8.76 4.93 6.66
N ASP A 33 8.56 4.94 7.98
CA ASP A 33 7.28 4.65 8.62
C ASP A 33 7.10 5.52 9.87
N ASN A 34 5.91 5.99 10.16
CA ASN A 34 5.65 6.75 11.38
C ASN A 34 5.34 5.87 12.59
N PHE A 35 5.17 4.56 12.37
CA PHE A 35 4.83 3.56 13.39
C PHE A 35 3.62 3.95 14.24
N VAL A 36 2.60 4.54 13.61
CA VAL A 36 1.38 5.03 14.28
C VAL A 36 0.66 3.93 15.07
N TYR A 37 0.78 2.69 14.65
CA TYR A 37 0.20 1.53 15.33
C TYR A 37 1.12 0.92 16.40
N LYS A 38 2.25 1.57 16.72
CA LYS A 38 3.26 1.09 17.68
C LYS A 38 3.74 -0.35 17.39
N GLN A 39 3.73 -0.74 16.13
CA GLN A 39 4.12 -2.07 15.66
C GLN A 39 5.64 -2.26 15.71
N SER A 40 6.05 -3.50 16.00
CA SER A 40 7.45 -3.96 16.00
C SER A 40 7.73 -4.98 14.88
N SER A 41 6.98 -4.90 13.82
CA SER A 41 6.95 -5.89 12.73
C SER A 41 8.28 -6.13 12.01
N LEU A 42 9.22 -5.18 12.10
CA LEU A 42 10.54 -5.25 11.47
C LEU A 42 11.69 -5.51 12.45
N ASN A 43 11.43 -5.67 13.76
CA ASN A 43 12.50 -5.80 14.78
C ASN A 43 13.48 -6.94 14.50
N HIS A 44 13.00 -8.05 13.95
CA HIS A 44 13.83 -9.20 13.60
C HIS A 44 14.82 -8.94 12.44
N LEU A 45 14.64 -7.83 11.72
CA LEU A 45 15.49 -7.44 10.59
C LEU A 45 16.54 -6.38 10.96
N CYS A 46 16.50 -5.80 12.16
CA CYS A 46 17.35 -4.67 12.54
C CYS A 46 18.86 -4.98 12.53
N ILE A 47 19.24 -6.26 12.54
CA ILE A 47 20.64 -6.70 12.42
C ILE A 47 21.13 -6.70 10.95
N ASN A 48 20.22 -6.58 9.97
CA ASN A 48 20.59 -6.65 8.56
C ASN A 48 21.29 -5.35 8.12
N PRO A 49 22.55 -5.40 7.64
CA PRO A 49 23.29 -4.19 7.26
C PRO A 49 22.75 -3.47 6.02
N ASN A 50 21.86 -4.11 5.26
CA ASN A 50 21.20 -3.54 4.09
C ASN A 50 19.83 -2.93 4.41
N LEU A 51 19.46 -2.78 5.70
CA LEU A 51 18.21 -2.18 6.12
C LEU A 51 18.44 -0.90 6.91
N ASP A 52 17.88 0.19 6.42
CA ASP A 52 17.72 1.43 7.18
C ASP A 52 16.25 1.62 7.58
N ILE A 53 15.99 1.94 8.85
CA ILE A 53 14.64 2.23 9.34
C ILE A 53 14.59 3.68 9.83
N ILE A 54 13.75 4.47 9.19
CA ILE A 54 13.54 5.89 9.47
C ILE A 54 12.13 6.08 10.04
N LYS A 55 12.07 6.53 11.28
CA LYS A 55 10.79 6.92 11.89
C LYS A 55 10.43 8.34 11.48
N SER A 56 9.54 8.48 10.52
CA SER A 56 9.06 9.78 10.04
C SER A 56 7.69 9.67 9.40
N ASP A 57 7.00 10.79 9.27
CA ASP A 57 5.74 10.89 8.53
C ASP A 57 6.03 11.28 7.07
N ILE A 58 5.36 10.63 6.10
CA ILE A 58 5.55 10.90 4.67
C ILE A 58 5.12 12.31 4.25
N ARG A 59 4.39 13.01 5.08
CA ARG A 59 3.99 14.42 4.87
C ARG A 59 5.12 15.42 5.19
N ILE A 60 6.20 14.98 5.80
CA ILE A 60 7.38 15.81 6.06
C ILE A 60 8.26 15.80 4.81
N GLU A 61 8.00 16.77 3.92
CA GLU A 61 8.63 16.84 2.59
C GLU A 61 10.15 16.86 2.65
N GLU A 62 10.74 17.59 3.58
CA GLU A 62 12.20 17.65 3.75
C GLU A 62 12.78 16.25 3.96
N THR A 63 12.21 15.49 4.90
CA THR A 63 12.67 14.13 5.19
C THR A 63 12.53 13.22 3.99
N ILE A 64 11.31 13.19 3.38
CA ILE A 64 11.06 12.26 2.27
C ILE A 64 11.95 12.57 1.06
N ASN A 65 12.17 13.85 0.74
CA ASN A 65 13.01 14.29 -0.37
C ASN A 65 14.48 13.91 -0.20
N ASP A 66 14.98 13.90 1.03
CA ASP A 66 16.36 13.50 1.33
C ASP A 66 16.59 12.00 1.07
N TYR A 67 15.57 11.16 1.24
CA TYR A 67 15.67 9.73 0.96
C TYR A 67 15.34 9.40 -0.50
N ILE A 68 14.39 10.08 -1.13
CA ILE A 68 14.09 9.92 -2.57
C ILE A 68 15.35 10.08 -3.41
N LYS A 69 16.16 11.09 -3.16
CA LYS A 69 17.39 11.40 -3.93
C LYS A 69 18.45 10.28 -3.88
N LYS A 70 18.33 9.32 -2.96
CA LYS A 70 19.36 8.31 -2.67
C LYS A 70 18.99 6.91 -3.16
N VAL A 71 17.83 6.73 -3.79
CA VAL A 71 17.29 5.44 -4.16
C VAL A 71 16.98 5.31 -5.64
N ASP A 72 16.92 4.09 -6.12
CA ASP A 72 16.62 3.76 -7.52
C ASP A 72 15.13 3.44 -7.71
N ILE A 73 14.50 2.88 -6.67
CA ILE A 73 13.11 2.40 -6.70
C ILE A 73 12.36 2.94 -5.49
N ILE A 74 11.11 3.33 -5.70
CA ILE A 74 10.22 3.82 -4.64
C ILE A 74 8.96 2.96 -4.62
N ILE A 75 8.61 2.45 -3.43
CA ILE A 75 7.40 1.63 -3.19
C ILE A 75 6.56 2.33 -2.10
N PRO A 76 5.57 3.15 -2.49
CA PRO A 76 4.78 3.93 -1.54
C PRO A 76 3.62 3.10 -0.97
N LEU A 77 3.84 2.48 0.20
CA LEU A 77 2.83 1.71 0.92
C LEU A 77 2.16 2.49 2.07
N ALA A 78 2.73 3.63 2.50
CA ALA A 78 2.16 4.42 3.56
C ALA A 78 0.81 4.99 3.15
N ALA A 79 -0.25 4.60 3.86
CA ALA A 79 -1.61 5.03 3.60
C ALA A 79 -2.52 4.80 4.81
N LEU A 80 -3.55 5.62 4.96
CA LEU A 80 -4.73 5.27 5.74
C LEU A 80 -5.66 4.46 4.81
N VAL A 81 -5.93 3.22 5.18
CA VAL A 81 -6.67 2.29 4.31
C VAL A 81 -7.95 1.78 4.98
N GLY A 82 -8.97 1.60 4.16
CA GLY A 82 -10.30 1.18 4.58
C GLY A 82 -11.27 2.34 4.69
N ALA A 83 -12.45 2.18 4.07
CA ALA A 83 -13.48 3.22 4.05
C ALA A 83 -13.85 3.75 5.45
N PRO A 84 -14.01 2.91 6.49
CA PRO A 84 -14.34 3.42 7.82
C PRO A 84 -13.27 4.36 8.38
N LEU A 85 -11.98 4.01 8.26
CA LEU A 85 -10.90 4.85 8.81
C LEU A 85 -10.76 6.16 8.04
N CYS A 86 -10.88 6.12 6.71
CA CYS A 86 -10.86 7.31 5.87
C CYS A 86 -12.05 8.23 6.17
N SER A 87 -13.23 7.68 6.46
CA SER A 87 -14.42 8.46 6.81
C SER A 87 -14.31 9.13 8.18
N ILE A 88 -13.66 8.49 9.15
CA ILE A 88 -13.43 9.05 10.49
C ILE A 88 -12.42 10.21 10.44
N ASN A 89 -11.41 10.10 9.58
CA ASN A 89 -10.36 11.11 9.43
C ASN A 89 -10.12 11.47 7.96
N PRO A 90 -11.06 12.20 7.33
CA PRO A 90 -10.98 12.51 5.89
C PRO A 90 -9.79 13.42 5.56
N VAL A 91 -9.46 14.37 6.43
CA VAL A 91 -8.30 15.26 6.24
C VAL A 91 -6.99 14.47 6.31
N GLY A 92 -6.85 13.61 7.33
CA GLY A 92 -5.69 12.74 7.44
C GLY A 92 -5.58 11.76 6.26
N ALA A 93 -6.70 11.20 5.81
CA ALA A 93 -6.73 10.35 4.63
C ALA A 93 -6.25 11.10 3.38
N ARG A 94 -6.80 12.29 3.10
CA ARG A 94 -6.40 13.11 1.95
C ARG A 94 -4.93 13.48 1.99
N THR A 95 -4.45 14.00 3.13
CA THR A 95 -3.05 14.47 3.25
C THR A 95 -2.03 13.34 3.13
N ILE A 96 -2.35 12.14 3.62
CA ILE A 96 -1.45 10.99 3.55
C ILE A 96 -1.60 10.26 2.20
N ASN A 97 -2.83 9.95 1.80
CA ASN A 97 -3.07 9.07 0.65
C ASN A 97 -2.91 9.78 -0.70
N TYR A 98 -3.07 11.10 -0.73
CA TYR A 98 -3.02 11.87 -1.96
C TYR A 98 -1.93 12.93 -1.94
N ASP A 99 -2.04 13.94 -1.07
CA ASP A 99 -1.15 15.12 -1.13
C ASP A 99 0.33 14.74 -0.96
N ALA A 100 0.64 13.86 0.00
CA ALA A 100 2.02 13.38 0.20
C ALA A 100 2.53 12.55 -0.99
N ILE A 101 1.68 11.77 -1.64
CA ILE A 101 2.06 11.02 -2.85
C ILE A 101 2.34 11.97 -4.01
N ILE A 102 1.48 12.99 -4.22
CA ILE A 102 1.69 13.99 -5.27
C ILE A 102 3.00 14.78 -5.04
N SER A 103 3.28 15.15 -3.79
CA SER A 103 4.56 15.80 -3.43
C SER A 103 5.75 14.86 -3.74
N MET A 104 5.65 13.59 -3.37
CA MET A 104 6.66 12.57 -3.67
C MET A 104 6.89 12.41 -5.18
N LEU A 105 5.84 12.35 -5.99
CA LEU A 105 5.94 12.24 -7.45
C LEU A 105 6.69 13.42 -8.06
N LYS A 106 6.47 14.65 -7.55
CA LYS A 106 7.17 15.85 -8.00
C LYS A 106 8.67 15.83 -7.66
N ALA A 107 9.03 15.22 -6.53
CA ALA A 107 10.41 15.12 -6.07
C ALA A 107 11.20 13.99 -6.75
N THR A 108 10.52 13.03 -7.35
CA THR A 108 11.13 11.83 -7.95
C THR A 108 11.58 12.10 -9.39
N SER A 109 12.83 11.75 -9.73
CA SER A 109 13.35 11.86 -11.09
C SER A 109 12.72 10.81 -12.04
N LYS A 110 12.79 11.06 -13.36
CA LYS A 110 12.24 10.14 -14.37
C LYS A 110 13.00 8.83 -14.48
N GLU A 111 14.24 8.78 -14.02
CA GLU A 111 15.08 7.58 -14.02
C GLU A 111 14.70 6.63 -12.89
N GLN A 112 14.08 7.14 -11.82
CA GLN A 112 13.65 6.32 -10.69
C GLN A 112 12.35 5.59 -11.00
N LEU A 113 12.32 4.28 -10.72
CA LEU A 113 11.13 3.45 -10.88
C LEU A 113 10.19 3.62 -9.69
N ILE A 114 8.90 3.78 -9.97
CA ILE A 114 7.87 3.80 -8.92
C ILE A 114 6.97 2.57 -9.08
N LEU A 115 6.84 1.79 -7.99
CA LEU A 115 5.96 0.63 -7.90
C LEU A 115 4.81 0.98 -6.94
N MET A 116 3.67 1.43 -7.49
CA MET A 116 2.57 2.00 -6.72
C MET A 116 1.40 1.03 -6.56
N PRO A 117 1.11 0.56 -5.34
CA PRO A 117 -0.15 -0.11 -5.08
C PRO A 117 -1.33 0.87 -5.14
N THR A 118 -2.24 0.61 -6.05
CA THR A 118 -3.53 1.26 -6.16
C THR A 118 -4.65 0.29 -5.76
N THR A 119 -5.83 0.37 -6.30
CA THR A 119 -6.95 -0.44 -5.85
C THR A 119 -7.85 -0.89 -7.00
N ASN A 120 -8.31 -2.13 -6.96
CA ASN A 120 -9.36 -2.60 -7.85
C ASN A 120 -10.73 -1.90 -7.63
N SER A 121 -10.91 -1.20 -6.51
CA SER A 121 -12.11 -0.36 -6.28
C SER A 121 -12.23 0.77 -7.30
N ALA A 122 -11.19 1.05 -8.08
CA ALA A 122 -11.21 1.96 -9.21
C ALA A 122 -12.26 1.56 -10.28
N TYR A 123 -12.54 0.26 -10.43
CA TYR A 123 -13.55 -0.24 -11.38
C TYR A 123 -15.00 -0.04 -10.93
N GLY A 124 -15.24 0.33 -9.67
CA GLY A 124 -16.59 0.46 -9.11
C GLY A 124 -17.27 -0.90 -8.90
N THR A 125 -18.53 -1.00 -9.30
CA THR A 125 -19.32 -2.25 -9.18
C THR A 125 -18.92 -3.31 -10.20
N GLY A 126 -18.12 -2.93 -11.22
CA GLY A 126 -17.79 -3.81 -12.34
C GLY A 126 -18.98 -4.11 -13.26
N ASP A 127 -18.80 -5.08 -14.13
CA ASP A 127 -19.84 -5.63 -15.00
C ASP A 127 -20.12 -7.07 -14.56
N GLU A 128 -21.40 -7.47 -14.51
CA GLU A 128 -21.79 -8.80 -14.06
C GLU A 128 -21.26 -9.92 -14.97
N ASN A 129 -21.03 -9.63 -16.23
CA ASN A 129 -20.69 -10.60 -17.27
C ASN A 129 -19.22 -10.53 -17.73
N ASN A 130 -18.46 -9.51 -17.34
CA ASN A 130 -17.10 -9.31 -17.80
C ASN A 130 -16.12 -9.14 -16.63
N PHE A 131 -14.93 -9.71 -16.78
CA PHE A 131 -13.82 -9.41 -15.88
C PHE A 131 -13.19 -8.06 -16.27
N CYS A 132 -12.83 -7.26 -15.25
CA CYS A 132 -12.09 -6.03 -15.49
C CYS A 132 -10.61 -6.32 -15.76
N ASP A 133 -10.05 -5.60 -16.71
CA ASP A 133 -8.64 -5.56 -17.08
C ASP A 133 -8.11 -4.12 -17.01
N GLU A 134 -6.86 -3.90 -17.43
CA GLU A 134 -6.22 -2.58 -17.38
C GLU A 134 -6.91 -1.55 -18.31
N ASN A 135 -7.63 -1.99 -19.35
CA ASN A 135 -8.33 -1.14 -20.31
C ASN A 135 -9.79 -0.87 -19.92
N SER A 136 -10.28 -1.57 -18.90
CA SER A 136 -11.67 -1.42 -18.45
C SER A 136 -11.93 -0.02 -17.90
N PRO A 137 -13.13 0.57 -18.16
CA PRO A 137 -13.48 1.88 -17.65
C PRO A 137 -13.40 1.99 -16.13
N LEU A 138 -12.81 3.05 -15.62
CA LEU A 138 -12.75 3.33 -14.21
C LEU A 138 -14.00 4.10 -13.77
N LYS A 139 -14.67 3.61 -12.73
CA LYS A 139 -15.91 4.18 -12.17
C LYS A 139 -15.84 4.18 -10.63
N PRO A 140 -14.85 4.88 -10.03
CA PRO A 140 -14.67 4.86 -8.58
C PRO A 140 -15.90 5.41 -7.87
N ILE A 141 -16.34 4.75 -6.79
CA ILE A 141 -17.52 5.15 -6.01
C ILE A 141 -17.12 5.91 -4.76
N SER A 142 -15.98 5.55 -4.14
CA SER A 142 -15.51 6.20 -2.92
C SER A 142 -14.46 7.26 -3.23
N GLN A 143 -14.36 8.28 -2.35
CA GLN A 143 -13.31 9.30 -2.43
C GLN A 143 -11.91 8.67 -2.48
N TYR A 144 -11.65 7.65 -1.64
CA TYR A 144 -10.40 6.91 -1.65
C TYR A 144 -10.07 6.32 -3.03
N ALA A 145 -11.06 5.69 -3.68
CA ALA A 145 -10.87 5.11 -5.00
C ALA A 145 -10.63 6.19 -6.08
N SER A 146 -11.35 7.32 -6.01
CA SER A 146 -11.15 8.46 -6.92
C SER A 146 -9.74 9.05 -6.78
N GLU A 147 -9.27 9.27 -5.55
CA GLU A 147 -7.91 9.76 -5.29
C GLU A 147 -6.83 8.79 -5.81
N LYS A 148 -7.05 7.47 -5.69
CA LYS A 148 -6.13 6.48 -6.25
C LYS A 148 -6.12 6.46 -7.78
N VAL A 149 -7.26 6.73 -8.44
CA VAL A 149 -7.34 6.89 -9.90
C VAL A 149 -6.56 8.13 -10.34
N GLU A 150 -6.77 9.28 -9.70
CA GLU A 150 -6.04 10.52 -9.99
C GLU A 150 -4.52 10.35 -9.83
N ILE A 151 -4.07 9.64 -8.79
CA ILE A 151 -2.65 9.32 -8.59
C ILE A 151 -2.14 8.44 -9.73
N GLU A 152 -2.91 7.42 -10.13
CA GLU A 152 -2.53 6.51 -11.21
C GLU A 152 -2.37 7.27 -12.53
N GLU A 153 -3.27 8.18 -12.86
CA GLU A 153 -3.18 9.03 -14.05
C GLU A 153 -1.89 9.86 -14.06
N GLN A 154 -1.56 10.50 -12.94
CA GLN A 154 -0.31 11.27 -12.81
C GLN A 154 0.93 10.37 -12.88
N LEU A 155 0.86 9.20 -12.26
CA LEU A 155 1.93 8.22 -12.28
C LEU A 155 2.22 7.72 -13.71
N MET A 156 1.17 7.39 -14.47
CA MET A 156 1.29 6.92 -15.85
C MET A 156 1.78 8.02 -16.79
N SER A 157 1.31 9.26 -16.60
CA SER A 157 1.78 10.41 -17.39
C SER A 157 3.26 10.74 -17.15
N ARG A 158 3.76 10.48 -15.94
CA ARG A 158 5.18 10.64 -15.60
C ARG A 158 6.06 9.63 -16.35
N GLY A 159 5.60 8.41 -16.55
CA GLY A 159 6.36 7.27 -17.06
C GLY A 159 7.31 6.66 -16.01
N ASN A 160 8.01 5.59 -16.38
CA ASN A 160 8.88 4.76 -15.52
C ASN A 160 8.20 4.39 -14.19
N ALA A 161 7.01 3.83 -14.29
CA ALA A 161 6.20 3.47 -13.15
C ALA A 161 5.29 2.27 -13.47
N VAL A 162 4.91 1.55 -12.44
CA VAL A 162 3.90 0.48 -12.51
C VAL A 162 2.85 0.73 -11.44
N SER A 163 1.58 0.74 -11.85
CA SER A 163 0.43 0.77 -10.94
C SER A 163 -0.13 -0.64 -10.77
N PHE A 164 -0.30 -1.06 -9.52
CA PHE A 164 -0.92 -2.33 -9.17
C PHE A 164 -2.33 -2.09 -8.64
N ARG A 165 -3.37 -2.34 -9.41
CA ARG A 165 -4.77 -2.29 -8.97
C ARG A 165 -5.08 -3.52 -8.13
N LEU A 166 -4.53 -3.57 -6.92
CA LEU A 166 -4.62 -4.74 -6.04
C LEU A 166 -6.06 -5.10 -5.70
N ALA A 167 -6.36 -6.40 -5.75
CA ALA A 167 -7.53 -6.99 -5.12
C ALA A 167 -7.46 -6.86 -3.59
N THR A 168 -8.52 -7.26 -2.89
CA THR A 168 -8.49 -7.29 -1.42
C THR A 168 -7.42 -8.26 -0.94
N VAL A 169 -6.39 -7.73 -0.29
CA VAL A 169 -5.24 -8.52 0.18
C VAL A 169 -5.64 -9.27 1.44
N PHE A 170 -5.20 -10.53 1.56
CA PHE A 170 -5.42 -11.36 2.75
C PHE A 170 -4.18 -12.18 3.11
N GLY A 171 -4.16 -12.80 4.27
CA GLY A 171 -3.10 -13.68 4.72
C GLY A 171 -2.35 -13.17 5.96
N MET A 172 -1.44 -13.98 6.47
CA MET A 172 -0.67 -13.69 7.67
C MET A 172 0.43 -12.67 7.40
N SER A 173 0.61 -11.74 8.33
CA SER A 173 1.68 -10.73 8.31
C SER A 173 2.12 -10.39 9.73
N PRO A 174 3.40 -10.04 9.96
CA PRO A 174 3.90 -9.57 11.27
C PRO A 174 3.12 -8.36 11.82
N ARG A 175 2.63 -7.50 10.93
CA ARG A 175 1.64 -6.48 11.28
C ARG A 175 0.28 -6.92 10.76
N MET A 176 -0.39 -7.76 11.53
CA MET A 176 -1.67 -8.36 11.13
C MET A 176 -2.80 -7.32 11.01
N ARG A 177 -3.71 -7.55 10.06
CA ARG A 177 -4.95 -6.80 9.87
C ARG A 177 -6.14 -7.74 9.95
N LEU A 178 -6.82 -7.72 11.08
CA LEU A 178 -8.03 -8.54 11.31
C LEU A 178 -9.31 -7.90 10.75
N ASP A 179 -9.23 -6.65 10.29
CA ASP A 179 -10.32 -5.93 9.63
C ASP A 179 -10.50 -6.30 8.13
N LEU A 180 -9.57 -7.06 7.55
CA LEU A 180 -9.68 -7.55 6.18
C LEU A 180 -10.58 -8.80 6.14
N LEU A 181 -11.53 -8.83 5.21
CA LEU A 181 -12.64 -9.79 5.20
C LEU A 181 -12.25 -11.25 5.43
N VAL A 182 -11.29 -11.76 4.66
CA VAL A 182 -10.85 -13.17 4.81
C VAL A 182 -10.16 -13.38 6.16
N ASN A 183 -9.34 -12.43 6.59
CA ASN A 183 -8.66 -12.50 7.88
C ASN A 183 -9.66 -12.44 9.05
N ASP A 184 -10.67 -11.55 8.95
CA ASP A 184 -11.76 -11.45 9.93
C ASP A 184 -12.56 -12.75 9.99
N PHE A 185 -12.92 -13.34 8.86
CA PHE A 185 -13.67 -14.60 8.82
C PHE A 185 -12.91 -15.75 9.49
N VAL A 186 -11.62 -15.88 9.21
CA VAL A 186 -10.79 -16.90 9.85
C VAL A 186 -10.72 -16.66 11.38
N ASN A 187 -10.52 -15.40 11.79
CA ASN A 187 -10.46 -15.03 13.20
C ASN A 187 -11.79 -15.35 13.91
N ARG A 188 -12.94 -14.97 13.34
CA ARG A 188 -14.26 -15.25 13.90
C ARG A 188 -14.57 -16.74 13.91
N ALA A 189 -14.28 -17.46 12.84
CA ALA A 189 -14.51 -18.91 12.79
C ALA A 189 -13.78 -19.64 13.93
N ILE A 190 -12.56 -19.19 14.28
CA ILE A 190 -11.77 -19.80 15.36
C ILE A 190 -12.28 -19.38 16.74
N HIS A 191 -12.55 -18.08 16.95
CA HIS A 191 -12.87 -17.55 18.28
C HIS A 191 -14.37 -17.59 18.57
N ASP A 192 -15.20 -17.10 17.66
CA ASP A 192 -16.65 -16.99 17.83
C ASP A 192 -17.39 -18.27 17.41
N LYS A 193 -16.74 -19.15 16.64
CA LYS A 193 -17.31 -20.41 16.09
C LYS A 193 -18.45 -20.22 15.09
N PHE A 194 -18.67 -18.99 14.61
CA PHE A 194 -19.62 -18.70 13.54
C PHE A 194 -19.15 -17.52 12.70
N ILE A 195 -19.69 -17.41 11.49
CA ILE A 195 -19.49 -16.29 10.56
C ILE A 195 -20.86 -15.78 10.13
N VAL A 196 -21.05 -14.46 10.17
CA VAL A 196 -22.25 -13.82 9.62
C VAL A 196 -21.91 -13.29 8.22
N LEU A 197 -22.68 -13.72 7.24
CA LEU A 197 -22.53 -13.25 5.85
C LEU A 197 -23.64 -12.25 5.52
N PHE A 198 -23.22 -11.06 5.16
CA PHE A 198 -24.10 -10.05 4.56
C PHE A 198 -23.84 -9.99 3.07
N GLU A 199 -24.92 -9.88 2.26
CA GLU A 199 -24.79 -9.74 0.79
C GLU A 199 -23.90 -10.83 0.18
N SER A 200 -24.15 -12.10 0.54
CA SER A 200 -23.32 -13.23 0.15
C SER A 200 -23.22 -13.47 -1.36
N HIS A 201 -24.08 -12.84 -2.15
CA HIS A 201 -24.08 -12.88 -3.61
C HIS A 201 -23.05 -11.95 -4.25
N PHE A 202 -22.49 -10.98 -3.53
CA PHE A 202 -21.47 -10.09 -4.07
C PHE A 202 -20.16 -10.83 -4.32
N LYS A 203 -19.66 -10.69 -5.53
CA LYS A 203 -18.35 -11.20 -5.93
C LYS A 203 -17.26 -10.21 -5.57
N ARG A 204 -16.16 -10.70 -5.01
CA ARG A 204 -14.95 -9.90 -4.71
C ARG A 204 -13.71 -10.67 -5.10
N ASN A 205 -12.72 -9.94 -5.56
CA ASN A 205 -11.41 -10.50 -5.86
C ASN A 205 -10.52 -10.44 -4.62
N TYR A 206 -9.73 -11.49 -4.43
CA TYR A 206 -8.78 -11.59 -3.33
C TYR A 206 -7.40 -11.98 -3.85
N ILE A 207 -6.36 -11.46 -3.19
CA ILE A 207 -4.97 -11.82 -3.44
C ILE A 207 -4.25 -12.09 -2.12
N HIS A 208 -3.47 -13.16 -2.08
CA HIS A 208 -2.66 -13.46 -0.90
C HIS A 208 -1.50 -12.46 -0.78
N VAL A 209 -1.14 -12.07 0.45
CA VAL A 209 -0.12 -11.05 0.72
C VAL A 209 1.31 -11.45 0.28
N ARG A 210 1.51 -12.75 0.00
CA ARG A 210 2.75 -13.32 -0.55
C ARG A 210 2.62 -13.71 -2.00
#